data_f50caecf81670d84793f0ae618b526d7
#
_entry.id   f50caecf81670d84793f0ae618b526d7
#
_cell.length_a   1.000
_cell.length_b   1.000
_cell.length_c   1.000
_cell.angle_alpha   90.00
_cell.angle_beta   90.00
_cell.angle_gamma   90.00
#
_symmetry.space_group_name_H-M   'P 1'
#
loop_
_entity.id
_entity.type
_entity.pdbx_description
1 polymer ?
#
loop_
_entity_poly.entity_id
_entity_poly.type
_entity_poly.pdbx_seq_one_letter_code
_entity_poly.pdbx_strand_id
1 'polypeptide(L)'
;TSTSKTFVENRNLFGKVYFPRLCMPLSVVASELMNFFVQFAMFMVFLLIYALKPNPTVHPDWRLILLTPVMLLQLGMMGLGFGIIVAALTTKYRDLSMLVTFGVQLWMYATPVTYSSSMIAEKFPQLLNLYMLNPITPVIELFRAAYLGAADYSLKYNLLSLGVTAVVMMIGIMLFTHVEKTFMDTV
;
A
#
# COMPACT_ATOMS: atom_id res chain seq x y z
N THR A 1 1.90 7.33 4.94
CA THR A 1 2.09 8.58 5.73
C THR A 1 2.55 8.28 7.16
N SER A 2 1.95 7.33 7.86
CA SER A 2 2.33 6.97 9.23
C SER A 2 3.79 6.51 9.31
N THR A 3 4.21 5.59 8.44
CA THR A 3 5.59 5.08 8.39
C THR A 3 6.62 6.18 8.09
N SER A 4 6.28 7.15 7.25
CA SER A 4 7.20 8.24 6.88
C SER A 4 7.49 9.21 8.01
N LYS A 5 6.58 9.37 8.96
CA LYS A 5 6.73 10.26 10.13
C LYS A 5 7.42 9.59 11.31
N THR A 6 7.54 8.26 11.29
CA THR A 6 8.02 7.45 12.43
C THR A 6 9.37 7.91 12.97
N PHE A 7 10.31 8.28 12.11
CA PHE A 7 11.65 8.73 12.53
C PHE A 7 11.66 10.13 13.13
N VAL A 8 10.78 11.02 12.64
CA VAL A 8 10.69 12.40 13.15
C VAL A 8 10.01 12.43 14.51
N GLU A 9 8.92 11.67 14.67
CA GLU A 9 8.13 11.62 15.90
C GLU A 9 8.86 10.88 17.04
N ASN A 10 9.65 9.86 16.71
CA ASN A 10 10.34 9.03 17.72
C ASN A 10 11.83 9.37 17.91
N ARG A 11 12.27 10.54 17.46
CA ARG A 11 13.67 10.98 17.54
C ARG A 11 14.25 10.88 18.95
N ASN A 12 13.46 11.17 19.98
CA ASN A 12 13.87 11.12 21.38
C ASN A 12 14.09 9.70 21.92
N LEU A 13 13.54 8.68 21.29
CA LEU A 13 13.71 7.28 21.67
C LEU A 13 15.03 6.70 21.14
N PHE A 14 15.45 7.13 19.95
CA PHE A 14 16.68 6.64 19.32
C PHE A 14 17.98 7.05 20.06
N GLY A 15 17.94 8.12 20.85
CA GLY A 15 19.07 8.56 21.64
C GLY A 15 19.22 7.91 23.02
N LYS A 16 18.19 7.18 23.51
CA LYS A 16 18.16 6.63 24.88
C LYS A 16 18.27 5.11 24.97
N VAL A 17 17.92 4.39 23.90
CA VAL A 17 17.90 2.92 23.91
C VAL A 17 18.47 2.40 22.59
N TYR A 18 19.37 1.43 22.68
CA TYR A 18 19.87 0.69 21.52
C TYR A 18 18.75 -0.21 20.99
N PHE A 19 18.00 0.30 20.02
CA PHE A 19 16.86 -0.40 19.42
C PHE A 19 17.06 -0.50 17.90
N PRO A 20 16.84 -1.68 17.28
CA PRO A 20 16.91 -1.80 15.82
C PRO A 20 15.92 -0.83 15.17
N ARG A 21 16.43 0.15 14.45
CA ARG A 21 15.61 1.26 13.89
C ARG A 21 14.50 0.79 12.96
N LEU A 22 14.69 -0.36 12.30
CA LEU A 22 13.67 -1.01 11.44
C LEU A 22 12.43 -1.49 12.20
N CYS A 23 12.53 -1.75 13.51
CA CYS A 23 11.38 -2.19 14.30
C CYS A 23 10.28 -1.12 14.36
N MET A 24 10.63 0.16 14.33
CA MET A 24 9.65 1.25 14.37
C MET A 24 8.77 1.29 13.10
N PRO A 25 9.31 1.36 11.87
CA PRO A 25 8.49 1.27 10.67
C PRO A 25 7.65 -0.01 10.60
N LEU A 26 8.22 -1.13 11.06
CA LEU A 26 7.52 -2.41 11.09
C LEU A 26 6.35 -2.42 12.06
N SER A 27 6.50 -1.84 13.25
CA SER A 27 5.42 -1.74 14.25
C SER A 27 4.26 -0.87 13.76
N VAL A 28 4.56 0.20 13.01
CA VAL A 28 3.53 1.04 12.39
C VAL A 28 2.74 0.25 11.36
N VAL A 29 3.41 -0.50 10.50
CA VAL A 29 2.72 -1.35 9.51
C VAL A 29 1.89 -2.43 10.19
N ALA A 30 2.38 -3.04 11.27
CA ALA A 30 1.61 -4.01 12.05
C ALA A 30 0.35 -3.39 12.67
N SER A 31 0.45 -2.16 13.19
CA SER A 31 -0.71 -1.43 13.73
C SER A 31 -1.73 -1.08 12.64
N GLU A 32 -1.29 -0.66 11.46
CA GLU A 32 -2.18 -0.37 10.33
C GLU A 32 -2.84 -1.65 9.79
N LEU A 33 -2.16 -2.80 9.86
CA LEU A 33 -2.78 -4.10 9.56
C LEU A 33 -3.90 -4.44 10.54
N MET A 34 -3.76 -4.13 11.83
CA MET A 34 -4.84 -4.31 12.81
C MET A 34 -6.06 -3.45 12.45
N ASN A 35 -5.85 -2.17 12.14
CA ASN A 35 -6.90 -1.27 11.66
C ASN A 35 -7.58 -1.81 10.39
N PHE A 36 -6.78 -2.34 9.46
CA PHE A 36 -7.30 -2.98 8.26
C PHE A 36 -8.20 -4.17 8.58
N PHE A 37 -7.82 -5.05 9.51
CA PHE A 37 -8.64 -6.21 9.87
C PHE A 37 -10.00 -5.81 10.44
N VAL A 38 -10.09 -4.73 11.22
CA VAL A 38 -11.37 -4.20 11.71
C VAL A 38 -12.24 -3.72 10.55
N GLN A 39 -11.67 -2.95 9.63
CA GLN A 39 -12.39 -2.47 8.42
C GLN A 39 -12.78 -3.63 7.50
N PHE A 40 -11.91 -4.62 7.35
CA PHE A 40 -12.16 -5.80 6.55
C PHE A 40 -13.27 -6.66 7.14
N ALA A 41 -13.33 -6.83 8.47
CA ALA A 41 -14.43 -7.52 9.13
C ALA A 41 -15.77 -6.83 8.85
N MET A 42 -15.80 -5.50 8.91
CA MET A 42 -16.99 -4.72 8.58
C MET A 42 -17.38 -4.89 7.11
N PHE A 43 -16.41 -4.87 6.20
CA PHE A 43 -16.65 -5.15 4.78
C PHE A 43 -17.23 -6.54 4.55
N MET A 44 -16.73 -7.58 5.25
CA MET A 44 -17.25 -8.95 5.16
C MET A 44 -18.69 -9.06 5.62
N VAL A 45 -19.09 -8.32 6.66
CA VAL A 45 -20.50 -8.27 7.11
C VAL A 45 -21.39 -7.71 5.99
N PHE A 46 -21.02 -6.59 5.37
CA PHE A 46 -21.78 -6.03 4.25
C PHE A 46 -21.81 -6.97 3.04
N LEU A 47 -20.69 -7.59 2.71
CA LEU A 47 -20.62 -8.55 1.62
C LEU A 47 -21.58 -9.72 1.84
N LEU A 48 -21.64 -10.28 3.06
CA LEU A 48 -22.59 -11.35 3.42
C LEU A 48 -24.04 -10.88 3.27
N ILE A 49 -24.37 -9.67 3.74
CA ILE A 49 -25.73 -9.12 3.61
C ILE A 49 -26.13 -9.00 2.14
N TYR A 50 -25.23 -8.56 1.26
CA TYR A 50 -25.50 -8.41 -0.17
C TYR A 50 -25.52 -9.75 -0.92
N ALA A 51 -24.70 -10.72 -0.51
CA ALA A 51 -24.67 -12.06 -1.08
C ALA A 51 -25.92 -12.89 -0.73
N LEU A 52 -26.55 -12.62 0.42
CA LEU A 52 -27.77 -13.31 0.87
C LEU A 52 -29.07 -12.72 0.31
N LYS A 53 -29.01 -11.65 -0.47
CA LYS A 53 -30.21 -11.09 -1.13
C LYS A 53 -30.75 -12.04 -2.21
N PRO A 54 -32.08 -12.03 -2.49
CA PRO A 54 -32.69 -12.88 -3.50
C PRO A 54 -32.12 -12.74 -4.91
N ASN A 55 -31.57 -11.56 -5.24
CA ASN A 55 -30.82 -11.29 -6.46
C ASN A 55 -29.43 -10.77 -6.06
N PRO A 56 -28.44 -11.66 -5.84
CA PRO A 56 -27.10 -11.23 -5.45
C PRO A 56 -26.47 -10.44 -6.59
N THR A 57 -26.04 -9.23 -6.27
CA THR A 57 -25.27 -8.36 -7.19
C THR A 57 -23.77 -8.64 -7.09
N VAL A 58 -23.37 -9.53 -6.20
CA VAL A 58 -21.99 -9.83 -5.85
C VAL A 58 -21.74 -11.32 -6.10
N HIS A 59 -20.70 -11.63 -6.86
CA HIS A 59 -20.29 -12.99 -7.18
C HIS A 59 -18.85 -13.24 -6.73
N PRO A 60 -18.62 -13.56 -5.43
CA PRO A 60 -17.27 -13.79 -4.93
C PRO A 60 -16.64 -15.04 -5.56
N ASP A 61 -15.39 -14.92 -6.02
CA ASP A 61 -14.59 -16.05 -6.53
C ASP A 61 -13.67 -16.57 -5.43
N TRP A 62 -14.00 -17.74 -4.88
CA TRP A 62 -13.26 -18.37 -3.80
C TRP A 62 -11.78 -18.65 -4.13
N ARG A 63 -11.45 -18.84 -5.41
CA ARG A 63 -10.08 -19.07 -5.86
C ARG A 63 -9.23 -17.80 -5.70
N LEU A 64 -9.81 -16.65 -6.02
CA LEU A 64 -9.15 -15.35 -5.90
C LEU A 64 -9.09 -14.89 -4.44
N ILE A 65 -10.10 -15.22 -3.63
CA ILE A 65 -10.11 -14.90 -2.19
C ILE A 65 -8.93 -15.55 -1.47
N LEU A 66 -8.50 -16.74 -1.89
CA LEU A 66 -7.33 -17.41 -1.32
C LEU A 66 -6.03 -16.59 -1.52
N LEU A 67 -5.99 -15.69 -2.50
CA LEU A 67 -4.86 -14.79 -2.75
C LEU A 67 -4.84 -13.55 -1.84
N THR A 68 -5.87 -13.34 -1.01
CA THR A 68 -5.97 -12.18 -0.10
C THR A 68 -4.72 -11.99 0.79
N PRO A 69 -4.16 -13.04 1.43
CA PRO A 69 -2.95 -12.85 2.23
C PRO A 69 -1.76 -12.35 1.40
N VAL A 70 -1.63 -12.80 0.16
CA VAL A 70 -0.58 -12.36 -0.76
C VAL A 70 -0.78 -10.89 -1.15
N MET A 71 -2.03 -10.48 -1.44
CA MET A 71 -2.37 -9.08 -1.73
C MET A 71 -2.03 -8.17 -0.54
N LEU A 72 -2.39 -8.58 0.68
CA LEU A 72 -2.11 -7.82 1.90
C LEU A 72 -0.61 -7.70 2.17
N LEU A 73 0.13 -8.81 1.99
CA LEU A 73 1.58 -8.81 2.14
C LEU A 73 2.22 -7.88 1.10
N GLN A 74 1.76 -7.91 -0.14
CA GLN A 74 2.25 -7.03 -1.21
C GLN A 74 2.00 -5.56 -0.89
N LEU A 75 0.78 -5.19 -0.43
CA LEU A 75 0.44 -3.83 -0.03
C LEU A 75 1.27 -3.39 1.19
N GLY A 76 1.46 -4.27 2.17
CA GLY A 76 2.31 -4.02 3.33
C GLY A 76 3.77 -3.75 2.96
N MET A 77 4.35 -4.60 2.10
CA MET A 77 5.71 -4.42 1.58
C MET A 77 5.86 -3.12 0.79
N MET A 78 4.87 -2.77 -0.02
CA MET A 78 4.86 -1.55 -0.79
C MET A 78 4.78 -0.32 0.13
N GLY A 79 3.90 -0.35 1.13
CA GLY A 79 3.77 0.70 2.15
C GLY A 79 5.04 0.86 2.97
N LEU A 80 5.70 -0.24 3.36
CA LEU A 80 7.00 -0.22 4.03
C LEU A 80 8.08 0.39 3.14
N GLY A 81 8.23 -0.08 1.90
CA GLY A 81 9.25 0.39 0.98
C GLY A 81 9.16 1.89 0.73
N PHE A 82 7.99 2.39 0.31
CA PHE A 82 7.76 3.82 0.15
C PHE A 82 7.90 4.59 1.46
N GLY A 83 7.38 4.04 2.57
CA GLY A 83 7.47 4.66 3.88
C GLY A 83 8.91 4.88 4.33
N ILE A 84 9.78 3.90 4.12
CA ILE A 84 11.22 3.98 4.47
C ILE A 84 11.93 4.99 3.56
N ILE A 85 11.67 4.97 2.24
CA ILE A 85 12.25 5.94 1.29
C ILE A 85 11.90 7.36 1.72
N VAL A 86 10.62 7.62 1.98
CA VAL A 86 10.15 8.94 2.40
C VAL A 86 10.72 9.33 3.76
N ALA A 87 10.78 8.39 4.71
CA ALA A 87 11.36 8.63 6.02
C ALA A 87 12.84 9.04 5.93
N ALA A 88 13.61 8.37 5.08
CA ALA A 88 15.01 8.72 4.82
C ALA A 88 15.14 10.13 4.24
N LEU A 89 14.28 10.51 3.29
CA LEU A 89 14.28 11.84 2.67
C LEU A 89 13.82 12.94 3.64
N THR A 90 12.80 12.71 4.44
CA THR A 90 12.25 13.69 5.39
C THR A 90 13.17 13.92 6.59
N THR A 91 14.06 12.98 6.87
CA THR A 91 15.11 13.17 7.89
C THR A 91 16.06 14.29 7.50
N LYS A 92 16.40 14.43 6.22
CA LYS A 92 17.26 15.48 5.68
C LYS A 92 16.48 16.77 5.37
N TYR A 93 15.27 16.64 4.84
CA TYR A 93 14.44 17.75 4.39
C TYR A 93 13.08 17.70 5.10
N ARG A 94 12.94 18.43 6.20
CA ARG A 94 11.76 18.39 7.07
C ARG A 94 10.46 18.85 6.36
N ASP A 95 10.57 19.78 5.44
CA ASP A 95 9.44 20.34 4.68
C ASP A 95 8.83 19.33 3.68
N LEU A 96 9.60 18.31 3.27
CA LEU A 96 9.12 17.22 2.43
C LEU A 96 7.95 16.44 3.08
N SER A 97 7.84 16.44 4.41
CA SER A 97 6.75 15.76 5.13
C SER A 97 5.36 16.28 4.72
N MET A 98 5.22 17.60 4.54
CA MET A 98 3.98 18.20 4.06
C MET A 98 3.68 17.83 2.61
N LEU A 99 4.68 17.93 1.74
CA LEU A 99 4.56 17.57 0.31
C LEU A 99 4.18 16.12 0.12
N VAL A 100 4.76 15.21 0.91
CA VAL A 100 4.44 13.77 0.86
C VAL A 100 3.00 13.52 1.29
N THR A 101 2.53 14.17 2.35
CA THR A 101 1.14 14.01 2.81
C THR A 101 0.16 14.41 1.71
N PHE A 102 0.41 15.55 1.06
CA PHE A 102 -0.39 16.01 -0.07
C PHE A 102 -0.26 15.10 -1.29
N GLY A 103 0.97 14.67 -1.61
CA GLY A 103 1.23 13.76 -2.72
C GLY A 103 0.52 12.41 -2.57
N VAL A 104 0.48 11.84 -1.35
CA VAL A 104 -0.24 10.59 -1.08
C VAL A 104 -1.75 10.77 -1.25
N GLN A 105 -2.32 11.92 -0.85
CA GLN A 105 -3.74 12.21 -1.11
C GLN A 105 -4.04 12.30 -2.60
N LEU A 106 -3.19 12.97 -3.39
CA LEU A 106 -3.33 13.00 -4.84
C LEU A 106 -3.18 11.61 -5.46
N TRP A 107 -2.25 10.80 -4.97
CA TRP A 107 -2.07 9.43 -5.45
C TRP A 107 -3.29 8.55 -5.19
N MET A 108 -4.00 8.78 -4.07
CA MET A 108 -5.25 8.08 -3.80
C MET A 108 -6.31 8.34 -4.90
N TYR A 109 -6.40 9.56 -5.41
CA TYR A 109 -7.30 9.89 -6.55
C TYR A 109 -6.77 9.38 -7.89
N ALA A 110 -5.45 9.30 -8.06
CA ALA A 110 -4.83 8.70 -9.25
C ALA A 110 -4.92 7.17 -9.27
N THR A 111 -5.32 6.54 -8.17
CA THR A 111 -5.55 5.11 -8.07
C THR A 111 -7.05 4.84 -8.11
N PRO A 112 -7.55 3.82 -8.86
CA PRO A 112 -8.98 3.54 -9.00
C PRO A 112 -9.58 2.91 -7.74
N VAL A 113 -9.49 3.61 -6.59
CA VAL A 113 -10.08 3.19 -5.32
C VAL A 113 -11.58 3.48 -5.29
N THR A 114 -11.99 4.68 -5.73
CA THR A 114 -13.38 5.15 -5.69
C THR A 114 -14.18 4.85 -6.95
N TYR A 115 -13.51 4.55 -8.06
CA TYR A 115 -14.12 4.24 -9.36
C TYR A 115 -13.52 2.95 -9.93
N SER A 116 -14.22 2.30 -10.86
CA SER A 116 -13.73 1.08 -11.50
C SER A 116 -12.82 1.40 -12.69
N SER A 117 -11.83 0.54 -12.93
CA SER A 117 -11.00 0.60 -14.15
C SER A 117 -11.84 0.46 -15.43
N SER A 118 -12.99 -0.23 -15.39
CA SER A 118 -13.93 -0.34 -16.49
C SER A 118 -14.46 1.04 -16.94
N MET A 119 -14.75 1.96 -16.01
CA MET A 119 -15.19 3.32 -16.34
C MET A 119 -14.11 4.11 -17.10
N ILE A 120 -12.84 3.86 -16.78
CA ILE A 120 -11.70 4.49 -17.47
C ILE A 120 -11.53 3.88 -18.84
N ALA A 121 -11.67 2.55 -18.96
CA ALA A 121 -11.59 1.85 -20.24
C ALA A 121 -12.64 2.34 -21.23
N GLU A 122 -13.86 2.63 -20.77
CA GLU A 122 -14.94 3.17 -21.61
C GLU A 122 -14.72 4.62 -22.03
N LYS A 123 -14.31 5.48 -21.08
CA LYS A 123 -14.19 6.93 -21.35
C LYS A 123 -12.84 7.31 -21.96
N PHE A 124 -11.76 6.67 -21.54
CA PHE A 124 -10.39 7.02 -21.89
C PHE A 124 -9.52 5.75 -22.10
N PRO A 125 -9.74 4.96 -23.15
CA PRO A 125 -9.02 3.69 -23.36
C PRO A 125 -7.50 3.87 -23.46
N GLN A 126 -7.03 5.02 -23.91
CA GLN A 126 -5.61 5.35 -24.03
C GLN A 126 -4.93 5.50 -22.65
N LEU A 127 -5.66 5.91 -21.61
CA LEU A 127 -5.15 6.08 -20.25
C LEU A 127 -5.14 4.78 -19.44
N LEU A 128 -5.85 3.73 -19.90
CA LEU A 128 -5.95 2.48 -19.19
C LEU A 128 -4.58 1.85 -18.93
N ASN A 129 -3.70 1.84 -19.93
CA ASN A 129 -2.34 1.30 -19.77
C ASN A 129 -1.52 2.08 -18.77
N LEU A 130 -1.67 3.40 -18.72
CA LEU A 130 -0.99 4.26 -17.74
C LEU A 130 -1.51 3.99 -16.33
N TYR A 131 -2.82 3.78 -16.18
CA TYR A 131 -3.43 3.41 -14.90
C TYR A 131 -2.97 2.05 -14.40
N MET A 132 -2.85 1.08 -15.29
CA MET A 132 -2.37 -0.26 -14.96
C MET A 132 -0.87 -0.32 -14.63
N LEU A 133 -0.08 0.69 -15.02
CA LEU A 133 1.31 0.85 -14.59
C LEU A 133 1.44 1.29 -13.13
N ASN A 134 0.40 1.89 -12.54
CA ASN A 134 0.38 2.16 -11.11
C ASN A 134 0.35 0.82 -10.34
N PRO A 135 1.36 0.49 -9.55
CA PRO A 135 1.50 -0.84 -8.94
C PRO A 135 0.39 -1.18 -7.94
N ILE A 136 -0.35 -0.20 -7.42
CA ILE A 136 -1.47 -0.42 -6.51
C ILE A 136 -2.74 -0.84 -7.28
N THR A 137 -2.93 -0.34 -8.49
CA THR A 137 -4.13 -0.58 -9.31
C THR A 137 -4.42 -2.06 -9.54
N PRO A 138 -3.47 -2.90 -10.00
CA PRO A 138 -3.75 -4.32 -10.24
C PRO A 138 -4.15 -5.07 -8.97
N VAL A 139 -3.62 -4.68 -7.80
CA VAL A 139 -3.96 -5.31 -6.51
C VAL A 139 -5.41 -4.97 -6.13
N ILE A 140 -5.84 -3.72 -6.33
CA ILE A 140 -7.22 -3.30 -6.05
C ILE A 140 -8.21 -4.00 -7.00
N GLU A 141 -7.89 -4.07 -8.29
CA GLU A 141 -8.75 -4.76 -9.26
C GLU A 141 -8.83 -6.26 -8.99
N LEU A 142 -7.72 -6.89 -8.58
CA LEU A 142 -7.72 -8.28 -8.15
C LEU A 142 -8.60 -8.48 -6.90
N PHE A 143 -8.55 -7.54 -5.95
CA PHE A 143 -9.40 -7.56 -4.76
C PHE A 143 -10.88 -7.40 -5.13
N ARG A 144 -11.21 -6.50 -6.05
CA ARG A 144 -12.58 -6.35 -6.57
C ARG A 144 -13.08 -7.59 -7.30
N ALA A 145 -12.25 -8.19 -8.14
CA ALA A 145 -12.57 -9.43 -8.82
C ALA A 145 -12.82 -10.57 -7.82
N ALA A 146 -11.99 -10.68 -6.78
CA ALA A 146 -12.10 -11.73 -5.76
C ALA A 146 -13.40 -11.64 -4.95
N TYR A 147 -13.76 -10.44 -4.50
CA TYR A 147 -14.87 -10.28 -3.55
C TYR A 147 -16.17 -9.83 -4.20
N LEU A 148 -16.13 -9.04 -5.27
CA LEU A 148 -17.32 -8.48 -5.91
C LEU A 148 -17.66 -9.18 -7.23
N GLY A 149 -16.71 -9.87 -7.86
CA GLY A 149 -16.88 -10.45 -9.18
C GLY A 149 -17.08 -9.41 -10.30
N ALA A 150 -16.76 -8.14 -10.02
CA ALA A 150 -17.13 -7.00 -10.86
C ALA A 150 -15.94 -6.37 -11.62
N ALA A 151 -14.79 -7.03 -11.66
CA ALA A 151 -13.60 -6.48 -12.30
C ALA A 151 -12.86 -7.54 -13.11
N ASP A 152 -12.31 -7.10 -14.24
CA ASP A 152 -11.37 -7.90 -15.04
C ASP A 152 -9.96 -7.73 -14.47
N TYR A 153 -9.41 -8.79 -13.92
CA TYR A 153 -8.03 -8.79 -13.47
C TYR A 153 -7.08 -9.36 -14.53
N SER A 154 -5.88 -8.81 -14.63
CA SER A 154 -4.84 -9.29 -15.52
C SER A 154 -3.64 -9.81 -14.71
N LEU A 155 -3.34 -11.09 -14.86
CA LEU A 155 -2.18 -11.72 -14.20
C LEU A 155 -0.87 -11.01 -14.55
N LYS A 156 -0.73 -10.54 -15.80
CA LYS A 156 0.45 -9.80 -16.28
C LYS A 156 0.73 -8.55 -15.46
N TYR A 157 -0.28 -7.71 -15.23
CA TYR A 157 -0.13 -6.48 -14.45
C TYR A 157 0.06 -6.75 -12.96
N ASN A 158 -0.53 -7.82 -12.43
CA ASN A 158 -0.29 -8.24 -11.05
C ASN A 158 1.16 -8.70 -10.83
N LEU A 159 1.74 -9.47 -11.74
CA LEU A 159 3.16 -9.86 -11.68
C LEU A 159 4.08 -8.65 -11.81
N LEU A 160 3.76 -7.71 -12.71
CA LEU A 160 4.50 -6.46 -12.86
C LEU A 160 4.46 -5.64 -11.58
N SER A 161 3.28 -5.50 -10.97
CA SER A 161 3.09 -4.83 -9.67
C SER A 161 3.91 -5.45 -8.56
N LEU A 162 3.96 -6.79 -8.50
CA LEU A 162 4.79 -7.52 -7.53
C LEU A 162 6.29 -7.26 -7.76
N GLY A 163 6.73 -7.23 -9.02
CA GLY A 163 8.10 -6.86 -9.38
C GLY A 163 8.45 -5.43 -8.93
N VAL A 164 7.58 -4.47 -9.20
CA VAL A 164 7.75 -3.06 -8.75
C VAL A 164 7.81 -2.99 -7.23
N THR A 165 6.94 -3.73 -6.52
CA THR A 165 6.94 -3.79 -5.05
C THR A 165 8.29 -4.29 -4.51
N ALA A 166 8.84 -5.35 -5.10
CA ALA A 166 10.15 -5.88 -4.71
C ALA A 166 11.27 -4.86 -4.94
N VAL A 167 11.26 -4.16 -6.07
CA VAL A 167 12.25 -3.11 -6.38
C VAL A 167 12.15 -1.95 -5.40
N VAL A 168 10.94 -1.46 -5.13
CA VAL A 168 10.71 -0.35 -4.17
C VAL A 168 11.19 -0.75 -2.76
N MET A 169 10.91 -1.98 -2.34
CA MET A 169 11.36 -2.49 -1.04
C MET A 169 12.90 -2.58 -0.98
N MET A 170 13.53 -3.05 -2.05
CA MET A 170 14.99 -3.15 -2.15
C MET A 170 15.64 -1.75 -2.07
N ILE A 171 15.12 -0.78 -2.81
CA ILE A 171 15.58 0.62 -2.77
C ILE A 171 15.38 1.20 -1.36
N GLY A 172 14.22 0.94 -0.74
CA GLY A 172 13.94 1.38 0.63
C GLY A 172 14.97 0.88 1.63
N ILE A 173 15.28 -0.42 1.61
CA ILE A 173 16.28 -1.04 2.48
C ILE A 173 17.68 -0.47 2.22
N MET A 174 18.08 -0.30 0.96
CA MET A 174 19.38 0.28 0.60
C MET A 174 19.54 1.71 1.10
N LEU A 175 18.51 2.54 0.90
CA LEU A 175 18.53 3.92 1.40
C LEU A 175 18.55 3.97 2.92
N PHE A 176 17.81 3.09 3.58
CA PHE A 176 17.80 3.01 5.04
C PHE A 176 19.19 2.69 5.60
N THR A 177 19.84 1.66 5.08
CA THR A 177 21.20 1.27 5.52
C THR A 177 22.23 2.37 5.25
N HIS A 178 22.08 3.15 4.19
CA HIS A 178 22.96 4.27 3.89
C HIS A 178 22.77 5.43 4.89
N VAL A 179 21.52 5.79 5.18
CA VAL A 179 21.18 6.85 6.14
C VAL A 179 21.60 6.45 7.56
N GLU A 180 21.42 5.19 7.95
CA GLU A 180 21.81 4.68 9.26
C GLU A 180 23.33 4.83 9.51
N LYS A 181 24.16 4.52 8.53
CA LYS A 181 25.63 4.69 8.60
C LYS A 181 26.01 6.16 8.77
N THR A 182 25.40 7.07 8.02
CA THR A 182 25.68 8.51 8.09
C THR A 182 25.32 9.12 9.46
N PHE A 183 24.28 8.58 10.14
CA PHE A 183 23.95 9.03 11.49
C PHE A 183 24.92 8.55 12.55
N MET A 184 25.58 7.40 12.36
CA MET A 184 26.57 6.88 13.31
C MET A 184 27.89 7.66 13.22
N ASP A 185 28.21 8.26 12.10
CA ASP A 185 29.43 9.05 11.89
C ASP A 185 29.29 10.51 12.42
N THR A 186 28.10 10.94 12.84
CA THR A 186 27.82 12.32 13.30
C THR A 186 27.50 12.41 14.80
N VAL A 187 27.57 11.31 15.53
CA VAL A 187 27.44 11.23 17.00
C VAL A 187 28.75 10.79 17.60
#